data_0cb9a3d6c0b4edd1c86ca7873cfca858
#
_entry.id   0cb9a3d6c0b4edd1c86ca7873cfca858
#
_cell.length_a   1.000
_cell.length_b   1.000
_cell.length_c   1.000
_cell.angle_alpha   90.00
_cell.angle_beta   90.00
_cell.angle_gamma   90.00
#
_symmetry.space_group_name_H-M   'P 1'
#
loop_
_entity.id
_entity.type
_entity.pdbx_description
1 polymer ?
#
loop_
_entity_poly.entity_id
_entity_poly.type
_entity_poly.pdbx_seq_one_letter_code
_entity_poly.pdbx_strand_id
1 'polypeptide(L)'
;SELPKYRKKIEAARESALEQFQNDFLAKLKSSIDQVYSQVNSLNRALKQANFGTDRYRFCVGPNPDYADYYNMIMSPDLMEGDMGLFALPFQEKYGPLIDKLFSQITTADDTQLNARKQSELQENIVRYTDFRTYLRFDLETTDQNGSKQLLSQTLNMKSGGETQTPFYIAVLASFAQLYRVNDTTSFGNTVRLVVFDEAFNKMDSDRIIESVRLLRKMGLQAIVCTPPDKVSDIMP
;
A
#
# COMPACT_ATOMS: atom_id res chain seq x y z
N SER A 1 -41.67 4.56 -33.29
CA SER A 1 -41.36 3.81 -32.08
C SER A 1 -40.08 4.42 -31.44
N GLU A 2 -40.21 5.04 -30.27
CA GLU A 2 -39.09 5.74 -29.59
C GLU A 2 -38.17 4.78 -28.80
N LEU A 3 -38.67 3.59 -28.47
CA LEU A 3 -37.96 2.56 -27.68
C LEU A 3 -36.55 2.21 -28.21
N PRO A 4 -36.31 2.03 -29.55
CA PRO A 4 -34.95 1.73 -30.03
C PRO A 4 -33.97 2.88 -29.87
N LYS A 5 -34.45 4.14 -29.89
CA LYS A 5 -33.60 5.32 -29.65
C LYS A 5 -33.15 5.43 -28.21
N TYR A 6 -34.05 5.12 -27.26
CA TYR A 6 -33.69 5.12 -25.83
C TYR A 6 -32.73 3.99 -25.50
N ARG A 7 -32.92 2.79 -26.06
CA ARG A 7 -31.97 1.68 -25.88
C ARG A 7 -30.57 2.04 -26.37
N LYS A 8 -30.44 2.60 -27.58
CA LYS A 8 -29.15 3.06 -28.11
C LYS A 8 -28.48 4.14 -27.23
N LYS A 9 -29.26 5.06 -26.67
CA LYS A 9 -28.73 6.09 -25.75
C LYS A 9 -28.23 5.48 -24.44
N ILE A 10 -28.94 4.50 -23.88
CA ILE A 10 -28.53 3.79 -22.67
C ILE A 10 -27.28 2.97 -22.94
N GLU A 11 -27.19 2.25 -24.04
CA GLU A 11 -25.99 1.51 -24.44
C GLU A 11 -24.78 2.43 -24.61
N ALA A 12 -24.92 3.53 -25.32
CA ALA A 12 -23.84 4.51 -25.49
C ALA A 12 -23.41 5.17 -24.17
N ALA A 13 -24.34 5.47 -23.28
CA ALA A 13 -24.03 6.00 -21.95
C ALA A 13 -23.29 4.97 -21.08
N ARG A 14 -23.67 3.69 -21.17
CA ARG A 14 -23.00 2.59 -20.48
C ARG A 14 -21.58 2.40 -21.01
N GLU A 15 -21.39 2.38 -22.33
CA GLU A 15 -20.06 2.29 -22.95
C GLU A 15 -19.16 3.46 -22.50
N SER A 16 -19.66 4.70 -22.55
CA SER A 16 -18.91 5.87 -22.09
C SER A 16 -18.56 5.80 -20.60
N ALA A 17 -19.47 5.34 -19.76
CA ALA A 17 -19.21 5.17 -18.32
C ALA A 17 -18.17 4.09 -18.05
N LEU A 18 -18.19 2.98 -18.80
CA LEU A 18 -17.18 1.92 -18.70
C LEU A 18 -15.81 2.40 -19.20
N GLU A 19 -15.76 3.20 -20.25
CA GLU A 19 -14.53 3.79 -20.77
C GLU A 19 -13.89 4.75 -19.75
N GLN A 20 -14.68 5.63 -19.13
CA GLN A 20 -14.20 6.48 -18.03
C GLN A 20 -13.74 5.67 -16.83
N PHE A 21 -14.49 4.63 -16.49
CA PHE A 21 -14.09 3.72 -15.41
C PHE A 21 -12.74 3.07 -15.66
N GLN A 22 -12.47 2.65 -16.88
CA GLN A 22 -11.17 2.12 -17.26
C GLN A 22 -10.07 3.17 -17.14
N ASN A 23 -10.24 4.29 -17.82
CA ASN A 23 -9.18 5.28 -18.00
C ASN A 23 -8.86 6.01 -16.69
N ASP A 24 -9.87 6.31 -15.88
CA ASP A 24 -9.69 7.10 -14.67
C ASP A 24 -9.51 6.22 -13.43
N PHE A 25 -10.25 5.12 -13.32
CA PHE A 25 -10.29 4.33 -12.10
C PHE A 25 -9.27 3.19 -12.12
N LEU A 26 -9.35 2.27 -13.11
CA LEU A 26 -8.45 1.12 -13.14
C LEU A 26 -7.00 1.54 -13.43
N ALA A 27 -6.80 2.51 -14.32
CA ALA A 27 -5.48 3.06 -14.60
C ALA A 27 -4.86 3.72 -13.35
N LYS A 28 -5.66 4.45 -12.57
CA LYS A 28 -5.22 5.06 -11.32
C LYS A 28 -4.88 4.01 -10.26
N LEU A 29 -5.68 2.96 -10.12
CA LEU A 29 -5.37 1.84 -9.23
C LEU A 29 -4.06 1.16 -9.62
N LYS A 30 -3.87 0.83 -10.89
CA LYS A 30 -2.64 0.26 -11.43
C LYS A 30 -1.44 1.15 -11.13
N SER A 31 -1.53 2.42 -11.45
CA SER A 31 -0.47 3.40 -11.19
C SER A 31 -0.13 3.47 -9.71
N SER A 32 -1.13 3.46 -8.82
CA SER A 32 -0.93 3.47 -7.37
C SER A 32 -0.23 2.19 -6.88
N ILE A 33 -0.60 1.03 -7.41
CA ILE A 33 0.04 -0.25 -7.10
C ILE A 33 1.50 -0.26 -7.57
N ASP A 34 1.78 0.18 -8.80
CA ASP A 34 3.14 0.27 -9.35
C ASP A 34 4.00 1.22 -8.52
N GLN A 35 3.44 2.34 -8.06
CA GLN A 35 4.12 3.27 -7.16
C GLN A 35 4.47 2.61 -5.83
N VAL A 36 3.57 1.80 -5.24
CA VAL A 36 3.85 1.05 -4.02
C VAL A 36 5.01 0.09 -4.20
N TYR A 37 5.05 -0.69 -5.29
CA TYR A 37 6.17 -1.58 -5.57
C TYR A 37 7.50 -0.81 -5.70
N SER A 38 7.49 0.33 -6.37
CA SER A 38 8.66 1.21 -6.48
C SER A 38 9.13 1.73 -5.12
N GLN A 39 8.20 2.18 -4.27
CA GLN A 39 8.48 2.67 -2.92
C GLN A 39 9.03 1.56 -2.03
N VAL A 40 8.41 0.38 -2.01
CA VAL A 40 8.88 -0.78 -1.25
C VAL A 40 10.28 -1.22 -1.70
N ASN A 41 10.56 -1.21 -2.99
CA ASN A 41 11.90 -1.50 -3.51
C ASN A 41 12.94 -0.46 -3.03
N SER A 42 12.57 0.81 -2.98
CA SER A 42 13.44 1.87 -2.48
C SER A 42 13.70 1.74 -0.98
N LEU A 43 12.67 1.43 -0.19
CA LEU A 43 12.81 1.14 1.25
C LEU A 43 13.70 -0.07 1.49
N ASN A 44 13.52 -1.14 0.74
CA ASN A 44 14.34 -2.34 0.84
C ASN A 44 15.80 -2.09 0.48
N ARG A 45 16.09 -1.20 -0.45
CA ARG A 45 17.48 -0.76 -0.73
C ARG A 45 18.08 -0.02 0.46
N ALA A 46 17.31 0.85 1.12
CA ALA A 46 17.77 1.55 2.31
C ALA A 46 18.03 0.58 3.47
N LEU A 47 17.11 -0.39 3.68
CA LEU A 47 17.25 -1.41 4.73
C LEU A 47 18.44 -2.34 4.53
N LYS A 48 18.76 -2.73 3.28
CA LYS A 48 19.96 -3.55 2.99
C LYS A 48 21.27 -2.92 3.45
N GLN A 49 21.31 -1.60 3.54
CA GLN A 49 22.52 -0.87 3.97
C GLN A 49 22.51 -0.56 5.46
N ALA A 50 21.42 -0.81 6.17
CA ALA A 50 21.31 -0.67 7.61
C ALA A 50 21.62 -2.02 8.27
N ASN A 51 22.44 -2.02 9.32
CA ASN A 51 22.84 -3.22 10.00
C ASN A 51 22.14 -3.26 11.37
N PHE A 52 21.04 -3.96 11.46
CA PHE A 52 20.28 -4.14 12.70
C PHE A 52 20.82 -5.34 13.50
N GLY A 53 22.08 -5.26 13.93
CA GLY A 53 22.75 -6.37 14.58
C GLY A 53 22.91 -7.53 13.61
N THR A 54 22.32 -8.66 13.93
CA THR A 54 22.44 -9.91 13.17
C THR A 54 21.26 -10.16 12.22
N ASP A 55 20.20 -9.40 12.41
CA ASP A 55 18.95 -9.58 11.66
C ASP A 55 18.89 -8.67 10.43
N ARG A 56 18.33 -9.18 9.36
CA ARG A 56 18.04 -8.43 8.13
C ARG A 56 16.54 -8.32 7.95
N TYR A 57 16.11 -7.15 7.54
CA TYR A 57 14.69 -6.84 7.36
C TYR A 57 14.38 -6.53 5.90
N ARG A 58 13.22 -7.00 5.44
CA ARG A 58 12.73 -6.76 4.09
C ARG A 58 11.22 -6.57 4.10
N PHE A 59 10.72 -5.47 3.57
CA PHE A 59 9.29 -5.31 3.29
C PHE A 59 8.88 -6.22 2.14
N CYS A 60 7.82 -6.97 2.36
CA CYS A 60 7.17 -7.79 1.36
C CYS A 60 5.83 -7.16 0.98
N VAL A 61 5.57 -7.06 -0.31
CA VAL A 61 4.28 -6.65 -0.86
C VAL A 61 3.90 -7.63 -1.95
N GLY A 62 2.66 -8.03 -1.99
CA GLY A 62 2.13 -8.94 -3.00
C GLY A 62 0.61 -8.85 -3.08
N PRO A 63 -0.01 -9.62 -3.97
CA PRO A 63 -1.45 -9.69 -4.10
C PRO A 63 -2.11 -10.11 -2.78
N ASN A 64 -3.22 -9.45 -2.43
CA ASN A 64 -4.09 -9.92 -1.37
C ASN A 64 -4.87 -11.15 -1.87
N PRO A 65 -4.76 -12.32 -1.21
CA PRO A 65 -5.43 -13.53 -1.65
C PRO A 65 -6.95 -13.38 -1.81
N ASP A 66 -7.58 -12.59 -0.95
CA ASP A 66 -9.04 -12.38 -0.97
C ASP A 66 -9.50 -11.56 -2.18
N TYR A 67 -8.58 -10.83 -2.83
CA TYR A 67 -8.81 -9.96 -3.98
C TYR A 67 -7.89 -10.28 -5.16
N ALA A 68 -7.34 -11.49 -5.22
CA ALA A 68 -6.34 -11.87 -6.20
C ALA A 68 -6.85 -11.74 -7.65
N ASP A 69 -8.11 -12.06 -7.92
CA ASP A 69 -8.70 -11.94 -9.25
C ASP A 69 -8.76 -10.47 -9.71
N TYR A 70 -9.17 -9.58 -8.81
CA TYR A 70 -9.19 -8.14 -9.09
C TYR A 70 -7.77 -7.58 -9.28
N TYR A 71 -6.82 -8.01 -8.44
CA TYR A 71 -5.41 -7.64 -8.60
C TYR A 71 -4.88 -8.06 -9.98
N ASN A 72 -5.11 -9.30 -10.38
CA ASN A 72 -4.68 -9.82 -11.68
C ASN A 72 -5.31 -9.07 -12.85
N MET A 73 -6.56 -8.69 -12.72
CA MET A 73 -7.26 -7.86 -13.69
C MET A 73 -6.62 -6.47 -13.81
N ILE A 74 -6.43 -5.78 -12.68
CA ILE A 74 -5.85 -4.42 -12.64
C ILE A 74 -4.41 -4.40 -13.18
N MET A 75 -3.63 -5.44 -12.87
CA MET A 75 -2.22 -5.55 -13.27
C MET A 75 -2.02 -6.23 -14.63
N SER A 76 -3.11 -6.62 -15.32
CA SER A 76 -3.00 -7.23 -16.65
C SER A 76 -2.32 -6.28 -17.64
N PRO A 77 -1.33 -6.74 -18.42
CA PRO A 77 -0.75 -5.98 -19.52
C PRO A 77 -1.82 -5.52 -20.52
N ASP A 78 -2.78 -6.41 -20.79
CA ASP A 78 -3.83 -6.18 -21.79
C ASP A 78 -4.71 -4.97 -21.46
N LEU A 79 -4.72 -4.51 -20.20
CA LEU A 79 -5.48 -3.33 -19.78
C LEU A 79 -5.00 -2.04 -20.45
N MET A 80 -3.70 -1.95 -20.73
CA MET A 80 -3.04 -0.73 -21.23
C MET A 80 -2.51 -0.87 -22.66
N GLU A 81 -2.53 -2.06 -23.23
CA GLU A 81 -2.04 -2.32 -24.58
C GLU A 81 -3.14 -2.10 -25.62
N GLY A 82 -2.99 -1.08 -26.46
CA GLY A 82 -3.78 -0.80 -27.64
C GLY A 82 -4.91 0.22 -27.46
N ASP A 83 -5.41 0.69 -28.61
CA ASP A 83 -6.50 1.69 -28.71
C ASP A 83 -7.86 1.22 -28.13
N MET A 84 -7.96 -0.03 -27.74
CA MET A 84 -9.22 -0.63 -27.27
C MET A 84 -9.24 -1.06 -25.79
N GLY A 85 -8.09 -1.16 -25.11
CA GLY A 85 -8.02 -1.43 -23.66
C GLY A 85 -9.05 -2.46 -23.14
N LEU A 86 -9.98 -2.03 -22.29
CA LEU A 86 -11.08 -2.85 -21.75
C LEU A 86 -11.97 -3.52 -22.79
N PHE A 87 -12.07 -2.94 -24.00
CA PHE A 87 -12.90 -3.48 -25.07
C PHE A 87 -12.16 -4.47 -25.95
N ALA A 88 -10.85 -4.71 -25.69
CA ALA A 88 -10.13 -5.78 -26.36
C ALA A 88 -10.81 -7.12 -26.05
N LEU A 89 -11.19 -7.86 -27.10
CA LEU A 89 -11.88 -9.14 -26.97
C LEU A 89 -11.23 -10.10 -25.95
N PRO A 90 -9.89 -10.30 -25.94
CA PRO A 90 -9.24 -11.20 -24.99
C PRO A 90 -9.40 -10.74 -23.54
N PHE A 91 -9.36 -9.43 -23.28
CA PHE A 91 -9.53 -8.86 -21.95
C PHE A 91 -10.99 -9.00 -21.46
N GLN A 92 -11.94 -8.70 -22.35
CA GLN A 92 -13.37 -8.85 -22.07
C GLN A 92 -13.78 -10.31 -21.82
N GLU A 93 -13.30 -11.24 -22.62
CA GLU A 93 -13.56 -12.67 -22.41
C GLU A 93 -13.07 -13.16 -21.06
N LYS A 94 -11.90 -12.67 -20.63
CA LYS A 94 -11.27 -13.08 -19.36
C LYS A 94 -11.83 -12.37 -18.15
N TYR A 95 -12.04 -11.08 -18.22
CA TYR A 95 -12.34 -10.23 -17.06
C TYR A 95 -13.70 -9.53 -17.10
N GLY A 96 -14.48 -9.65 -18.17
CA GLY A 96 -15.78 -8.99 -18.34
C GLY A 96 -16.71 -9.18 -17.14
N PRO A 97 -16.99 -10.42 -16.69
CA PRO A 97 -17.84 -10.66 -15.52
C PRO A 97 -17.30 -10.04 -14.22
N LEU A 98 -15.97 -9.95 -14.09
CA LEU A 98 -15.33 -9.35 -12.92
C LEU A 98 -15.43 -7.82 -12.94
N ILE A 99 -15.32 -7.22 -14.13
CA ILE A 99 -15.52 -5.78 -14.34
C ILE A 99 -16.97 -5.39 -14.02
N ASP A 100 -17.94 -6.12 -14.56
CA ASP A 100 -19.36 -5.89 -14.28
C ASP A 100 -19.66 -6.00 -12.78
N LYS A 101 -19.08 -6.99 -12.13
CA LYS A 101 -19.20 -7.17 -10.68
C LYS A 101 -18.59 -6.00 -9.90
N LEU A 102 -17.36 -5.57 -10.25
CA LEU A 102 -16.70 -4.44 -9.61
C LEU A 102 -17.48 -3.15 -9.83
N PHE A 103 -17.92 -2.91 -11.06
CA PHE A 103 -18.73 -1.74 -11.41
C PHE A 103 -20.03 -1.70 -10.62
N SER A 104 -20.74 -2.83 -10.51
CA SER A 104 -21.98 -2.94 -9.72
C SER A 104 -21.79 -2.70 -8.23
N GLN A 105 -20.60 -2.99 -7.68
CA GLN A 105 -20.29 -2.75 -6.26
C GLN A 105 -20.08 -1.28 -5.91
N ILE A 106 -19.68 -0.46 -6.87
CA ILE A 106 -19.33 0.95 -6.68
C ILE A 106 -20.31 1.92 -7.34
N THR A 107 -21.26 1.41 -8.12
CA THR A 107 -22.32 2.20 -8.73
C THR A 107 -23.69 1.79 -8.22
N THR A 108 -24.58 2.75 -8.06
CA THR A 108 -25.99 2.45 -7.82
C THR A 108 -26.68 2.22 -9.15
N ALA A 109 -27.27 1.05 -9.36
CA ALA A 109 -28.35 0.93 -10.32
C ALA A 109 -29.52 1.78 -9.82
N ASP A 110 -30.00 2.64 -10.68
CA ASP A 110 -31.09 3.61 -10.66
C ASP A 110 -32.29 3.33 -9.71
N ASP A 111 -32.03 3.12 -8.43
CA ASP A 111 -33.08 2.85 -7.46
C ASP A 111 -33.31 4.12 -6.61
N THR A 112 -34.28 4.91 -7.02
CA THR A 112 -34.71 6.17 -6.40
C THR A 112 -35.19 6.05 -4.94
N GLN A 113 -35.14 4.84 -4.34
CA GLN A 113 -35.48 4.57 -2.95
C GLN A 113 -34.38 3.74 -2.26
N LEU A 114 -33.15 4.27 -2.20
CA LEU A 114 -32.10 3.65 -1.39
C LEU A 114 -32.40 3.86 0.10
N ASN A 115 -32.71 2.77 0.81
CA ASN A 115 -32.71 2.77 2.27
C ASN A 115 -31.34 3.20 2.79
N ALA A 116 -31.29 3.92 3.93
CA ALA A 116 -30.06 4.40 4.58
C ALA A 116 -28.99 3.28 4.72
N ARG A 117 -29.41 2.03 4.93
CA ARG A 117 -28.53 0.85 5.01
C ARG A 117 -27.82 0.56 3.67
N LYS A 118 -28.51 0.62 2.55
CA LYS A 118 -27.93 0.40 1.21
C LYS A 118 -26.98 1.53 0.83
N GLN A 119 -27.26 2.77 1.25
CA GLN A 119 -26.36 3.90 1.04
C GLN A 119 -25.06 3.73 1.83
N SER A 120 -25.13 3.29 3.10
CA SER A 120 -23.95 3.01 3.92
C SER A 120 -23.10 1.89 3.30
N GLU A 121 -23.73 0.80 2.87
CA GLU A 121 -23.06 -0.32 2.21
C GLU A 121 -22.37 0.09 0.91
N LEU A 122 -23.03 0.91 0.09
CA LEU A 122 -22.42 1.45 -1.12
C LEU A 122 -21.20 2.30 -0.80
N GLN A 123 -21.30 3.17 0.20
CA GLN A 123 -20.22 4.04 0.59
C GLN A 123 -19.02 3.25 1.12
N GLU A 124 -19.26 2.21 1.91
CA GLU A 124 -18.22 1.28 2.36
C GLU A 124 -17.56 0.55 1.17
N ASN A 125 -18.36 0.10 0.21
CA ASN A 125 -17.84 -0.55 -0.99
C ASN A 125 -17.02 0.41 -1.86
N ILE A 126 -17.48 1.63 -2.07
CA ILE A 126 -16.70 2.65 -2.78
C ILE A 126 -15.34 2.83 -2.11
N VAL A 127 -15.30 3.08 -0.81
CA VAL A 127 -14.04 3.24 -0.07
C VAL A 127 -13.16 2.00 -0.21
N ARG A 128 -13.73 0.81 -0.04
CA ARG A 128 -13.01 -0.47 -0.12
C ARG A 128 -12.39 -0.70 -1.49
N TYR A 129 -13.18 -0.59 -2.55
CA TYR A 129 -12.72 -0.93 -3.90
C TYR A 129 -11.91 0.19 -4.57
N THR A 130 -12.00 1.43 -4.10
CA THR A 130 -11.16 2.54 -4.59
C THR A 130 -9.81 2.62 -3.91
N ASP A 131 -9.62 1.94 -2.80
CA ASP A 131 -8.35 1.90 -2.09
C ASP A 131 -7.46 0.78 -2.65
N PHE A 132 -6.32 1.14 -3.26
CA PHE A 132 -5.35 0.18 -3.80
C PHE A 132 -4.83 -0.80 -2.74
N ARG A 133 -4.85 -0.43 -1.46
CA ARG A 133 -4.41 -1.29 -0.34
C ARG A 133 -5.28 -2.54 -0.19
N THR A 134 -6.52 -2.49 -0.63
CA THR A 134 -7.43 -3.64 -0.66
C THR A 134 -6.87 -4.79 -1.48
N TYR A 135 -6.17 -4.48 -2.56
CA TYR A 135 -5.64 -5.46 -3.50
C TYR A 135 -4.24 -5.96 -3.14
N LEU A 136 -3.63 -5.39 -2.09
CA LEU A 136 -2.26 -5.70 -1.67
C LEU A 136 -2.24 -6.26 -0.25
N ARG A 137 -1.30 -7.17 -0.03
CA ARG A 137 -0.90 -7.63 1.29
C ARG A 137 0.52 -7.17 1.56
N PHE A 138 0.71 -6.60 2.75
CA PHE A 138 2.00 -6.12 3.23
C PHE A 138 2.48 -6.98 4.39
N ASP A 139 3.77 -7.26 4.43
CA ASP A 139 4.41 -7.93 5.55
C ASP A 139 5.87 -7.45 5.70
N LEU A 140 6.50 -7.80 6.81
CA LEU A 140 7.92 -7.58 7.05
C LEU A 140 8.60 -8.92 7.29
N GLU A 141 9.51 -9.30 6.39
CA GLU A 141 10.34 -10.50 6.53
C GLU A 141 11.58 -10.14 7.36
N THR A 142 11.84 -10.93 8.38
CA THR A 142 13.07 -10.92 9.16
C THR A 142 13.89 -12.15 8.81
N THR A 143 15.17 -11.97 8.48
CA THR A 143 16.12 -13.07 8.26
C THR A 143 17.16 -13.03 9.35
N ASP A 144 17.29 -14.09 10.11
CA ASP A 144 18.29 -14.23 11.19
C ASP A 144 19.69 -14.59 10.67
N GLN A 145 20.67 -14.73 11.58
CA GLN A 145 22.05 -15.13 11.27
C GLN A 145 22.17 -16.48 10.57
N ASN A 146 21.24 -17.38 10.84
CA ASN A 146 21.23 -18.74 10.27
C ASN A 146 20.54 -18.79 8.90
N GLY A 147 20.05 -17.64 8.41
CA GLY A 147 19.31 -17.55 7.17
C GLY A 147 17.85 -17.98 7.30
N SER A 148 17.34 -18.21 8.51
CA SER A 148 15.94 -18.53 8.76
C SER A 148 15.08 -17.29 8.56
N LYS A 149 13.99 -17.44 7.81
CA LYS A 149 13.09 -16.37 7.44
C LYS A 149 11.78 -16.48 8.21
N GLN A 150 11.34 -15.37 8.75
CA GLN A 150 10.09 -15.25 9.49
C GLN A 150 9.33 -14.01 9.04
N LEU A 151 8.02 -14.13 8.90
CA LEU A 151 7.14 -13.01 8.62
C LEU A 151 6.63 -12.40 9.94
N LEU A 152 6.64 -11.09 10.03
CA LEU A 152 6.19 -10.38 11.23
C LEU A 152 4.74 -10.73 11.58
N SER A 153 3.86 -10.85 10.59
CA SER A 153 2.45 -11.24 10.77
C SER A 153 2.30 -12.60 11.47
N GLN A 154 3.26 -13.51 11.30
CA GLN A 154 3.24 -14.83 11.92
C GLN A 154 3.86 -14.84 13.31
N THR A 155 4.76 -13.92 13.61
CA THR A 155 5.55 -13.91 14.84
C THR A 155 5.04 -12.95 15.91
N LEU A 156 4.20 -11.99 15.55
CA LEU A 156 3.64 -10.99 16.49
C LEU A 156 2.99 -11.62 17.72
N ASN A 157 2.40 -12.80 17.59
CA ASN A 157 1.74 -13.50 18.69
C ASN A 157 2.64 -14.49 19.45
N MET A 158 3.89 -14.71 18.99
CA MET A 158 4.76 -15.75 19.52
C MET A 158 6.02 -15.22 20.23
N LYS A 159 6.40 -13.96 19.98
CA LYS A 159 7.67 -13.40 20.51
C LYS A 159 7.43 -12.50 21.72
N SER A 160 8.41 -12.47 22.61
CA SER A 160 8.41 -11.56 23.78
C SER A 160 8.55 -10.10 23.34
N GLY A 161 8.01 -9.16 24.14
CA GLY A 161 7.86 -7.76 23.77
C GLY A 161 9.12 -7.01 23.29
N GLY A 162 10.33 -7.48 23.59
CA GLY A 162 11.58 -6.85 23.10
C GLY A 162 11.95 -7.21 21.67
N GLU A 163 11.72 -8.46 21.27
CA GLU A 163 12.07 -8.94 19.92
C GLU A 163 11.12 -8.46 18.82
N THR A 164 9.90 -8.07 19.17
CA THR A 164 8.91 -7.52 18.25
C THR A 164 9.03 -6.01 18.05
N GLN A 165 9.74 -5.31 18.93
CA GLN A 165 9.85 -3.85 18.86
C GLN A 165 10.69 -3.38 17.68
N THR A 166 11.84 -4.00 17.40
CA THR A 166 12.69 -3.59 16.27
C THR A 166 11.95 -3.63 14.93
N PRO A 167 11.26 -4.74 14.56
CA PRO A 167 10.44 -4.77 13.34
C PRO A 167 9.36 -3.68 13.31
N PHE A 168 8.74 -3.41 14.47
CA PHE A 168 7.74 -2.36 14.58
C PHE A 168 8.32 -0.98 14.29
N TYR A 169 9.47 -0.63 14.92
CA TYR A 169 10.14 0.64 14.64
C TYR A 169 10.56 0.78 13.19
N ILE A 170 11.08 -0.28 12.58
CA ILE A 170 11.43 -0.29 11.17
C ILE A 170 10.20 0.02 10.29
N ALA A 171 9.07 -0.61 10.58
CA ALA A 171 7.82 -0.37 9.87
C ALA A 171 7.33 1.08 10.04
N VAL A 172 7.42 1.63 11.25
CA VAL A 172 7.06 3.02 11.55
C VAL A 172 7.98 4.00 10.82
N LEU A 173 9.31 3.79 10.89
CA LEU A 173 10.27 4.65 10.20
C LEU A 173 10.10 4.62 8.67
N ALA A 174 9.81 3.44 8.12
CA ALA A 174 9.52 3.29 6.71
C ALA A 174 8.23 4.01 6.31
N SER A 175 7.21 3.97 7.17
CA SER A 175 5.95 4.69 6.95
C SER A 175 6.16 6.20 6.93
N PHE A 176 6.99 6.75 7.83
CA PHE A 176 7.35 8.16 7.80
C PHE A 176 8.19 8.54 6.59
N ALA A 177 9.14 7.69 6.19
CA ALA A 177 9.92 7.92 4.98
C ALA A 177 9.02 7.99 3.73
N GLN A 178 7.98 7.18 3.68
CA GLN A 178 6.97 7.20 2.63
C GLN A 178 6.10 8.46 2.71
N LEU A 179 5.58 8.79 3.90
CA LEU A 179 4.73 9.96 4.13
C LEU A 179 5.44 11.25 3.72
N TYR A 180 6.71 11.39 4.07
CA TYR A 180 7.54 12.54 3.73
C TYR A 180 8.17 12.47 2.34
N ARG A 181 7.84 11.47 1.53
CA ARG A 181 8.37 11.27 0.16
C ARG A 181 9.89 11.41 0.11
N VAL A 182 10.59 10.76 1.03
CA VAL A 182 12.04 10.90 1.20
C VAL A 182 12.81 10.54 -0.09
N ASN A 183 12.26 9.66 -0.92
CA ASN A 183 12.86 9.22 -2.18
C ASN A 183 12.54 10.14 -3.38
N ASP A 184 11.71 11.16 -3.17
CA ASP A 184 11.37 12.11 -4.23
C ASP A 184 12.48 13.18 -4.33
N THR A 185 13.32 13.06 -5.34
CA THR A 185 14.46 13.96 -5.58
C THR A 185 14.03 15.39 -5.91
N THR A 186 12.78 15.60 -6.30
CA THR A 186 12.25 16.93 -6.61
C THR A 186 11.91 17.74 -5.35
N SER A 187 11.77 17.07 -4.21
CA SER A 187 11.39 17.67 -2.90
C SER A 187 12.59 17.94 -1.98
N PHE A 188 13.81 17.70 -2.42
CA PHE A 188 15.01 17.96 -1.61
C PHE A 188 15.18 19.45 -1.33
N GLY A 189 14.92 19.85 -0.10
CA GLY A 189 15.32 21.18 0.40
C GLY A 189 14.28 21.95 1.19
N ASN A 190 12.98 21.74 0.98
CA ASN A 190 11.93 22.60 1.54
C ASN A 190 10.88 21.89 2.41
N THR A 191 11.09 20.64 2.81
CA THR A 191 10.14 19.92 3.63
C THR A 191 10.67 19.64 5.03
N VAL A 192 9.93 20.03 6.04
CA VAL A 192 10.16 19.62 7.44
C VAL A 192 9.77 18.15 7.55
N ARG A 193 10.75 17.29 7.83
CA ARG A 193 10.58 15.83 7.95
C ARG A 193 10.69 15.41 9.41
N LEU A 194 9.87 16.05 10.27
CA LEU A 194 9.95 15.89 11.71
C LEU A 194 9.06 14.74 12.18
N VAL A 195 9.63 13.85 12.98
CA VAL A 195 8.94 12.78 13.71
C VAL A 195 9.17 12.97 15.20
N VAL A 196 8.13 12.84 15.99
CA VAL A 196 8.20 12.91 17.45
C VAL A 196 7.93 11.52 18.00
N PHE A 197 8.86 10.99 18.77
CA PHE A 197 8.72 9.71 19.45
C PHE A 197 8.61 9.95 20.96
N ASP A 198 7.54 9.43 21.55
CA ASP A 198 7.39 9.36 22.99
C ASP A 198 7.72 7.94 23.48
N GLU A 199 8.48 7.85 24.59
CA GLU A 199 9.00 6.58 25.15
C GLU A 199 9.71 5.68 24.12
N ALA A 200 10.39 6.29 23.15
CA ALA A 200 11.11 5.56 22.12
C ALA A 200 12.21 4.69 22.72
N PHE A 201 12.39 3.54 22.11
CA PHE A 201 13.50 2.61 22.38
C PHE A 201 13.53 1.97 23.78
N ASN A 202 12.46 2.11 24.57
CA ASN A 202 12.44 1.69 25.99
C ASN A 202 12.82 0.20 26.21
N LYS A 203 12.47 -0.68 25.27
CA LYS A 203 12.75 -2.13 25.35
C LYS A 203 13.78 -2.61 24.32
N MET A 204 14.53 -1.70 23.69
CA MET A 204 15.55 -2.05 22.71
C MET A 204 16.93 -2.07 23.37
N ASP A 205 17.81 -2.93 22.87
CA ASP A 205 19.23 -2.91 23.20
C ASP A 205 19.95 -1.75 22.48
N SER A 206 21.14 -1.39 22.98
CA SER A 206 21.95 -0.28 22.51
C SER A 206 22.27 -0.37 21.01
N ASP A 207 22.62 -1.55 20.51
CA ASP A 207 22.99 -1.74 19.10
C ASP A 207 21.80 -1.45 18.18
N ARG A 208 20.61 -1.90 18.56
CA ARG A 208 19.38 -1.66 17.79
C ARG A 208 18.94 -0.19 17.84
N ILE A 209 19.16 0.49 18.97
CA ILE A 209 18.91 1.93 19.10
C ILE A 209 19.81 2.71 18.13
N ILE A 210 21.12 2.44 18.17
CA ILE A 210 22.11 3.09 17.31
C ILE A 210 21.75 2.90 15.83
N GLU A 211 21.39 1.68 15.43
CA GLU A 211 21.02 1.40 14.03
C GLU A 211 19.70 2.06 13.63
N SER A 212 18.74 2.17 14.55
CA SER A 212 17.48 2.89 14.30
C SER A 212 17.74 4.39 14.08
N VAL A 213 18.60 5.00 14.88
CA VAL A 213 19.02 6.40 14.71
C VAL A 213 19.78 6.61 13.39
N ARG A 214 20.67 5.68 13.03
CA ARG A 214 21.36 5.72 11.74
C ARG A 214 20.38 5.62 10.57
N LEU A 215 19.36 4.78 10.67
CA LEU A 215 18.32 4.65 9.64
C LEU A 215 17.52 5.95 9.50
N LEU A 216 17.13 6.58 10.62
CA LEU A 216 16.48 7.90 10.62
C LEU A 216 17.29 8.92 9.84
N ARG A 217 18.58 9.05 10.16
CA ARG A 217 19.50 9.97 9.48
C ARG A 217 19.62 9.67 7.98
N LYS A 218 19.75 8.37 7.64
CA LYS A 218 19.87 7.93 6.26
C LYS A 218 18.61 8.22 5.43
N MET A 219 17.44 8.14 6.07
CA MET A 219 16.17 8.53 5.47
C MET A 219 15.96 10.05 5.46
N GLY A 220 16.91 10.85 5.96
CA GLY A 220 16.79 12.31 6.01
C GLY A 220 15.63 12.78 6.90
N LEU A 221 15.26 11.98 7.91
CA LEU A 221 14.24 12.31 8.89
C LEU A 221 14.86 13.08 10.07
N GLN A 222 14.16 14.09 10.56
CA GLN A 222 14.46 14.77 11.81
C GLN A 222 13.61 14.14 12.92
N ALA A 223 14.19 13.91 14.09
CA ALA A 223 13.47 13.29 15.19
C ALA A 223 13.62 14.08 16.49
N ILE A 224 12.53 14.24 17.21
CA ILE A 224 12.51 14.56 18.63
C ILE A 224 12.20 13.25 19.35
N VAL A 225 13.10 12.83 20.23
CA VAL A 225 13.01 11.54 20.91
C VAL A 225 12.94 11.77 22.39
N CYS A 226 11.82 11.41 23.03
CA CYS A 226 11.70 11.29 24.46
C CYS A 226 12.07 9.86 24.84
N THR A 227 13.08 9.68 25.68
CA THR A 227 13.61 8.37 26.07
C THR A 227 14.03 8.37 27.55
N PRO A 228 14.03 7.20 28.20
CA PRO A 228 14.57 7.07 29.53
C PRO A 228 16.05 7.52 29.62
N PRO A 229 16.51 8.08 30.75
CA PRO A 229 17.86 8.63 30.89
C PRO A 229 18.98 7.62 30.61
N ASP A 230 18.77 6.34 30.90
CA ASP A 230 19.71 5.24 30.65
C ASP A 230 19.94 4.93 29.18
N LYS A 231 19.05 5.41 28.29
CA LYS A 231 19.14 5.21 26.84
C LYS A 231 19.68 6.42 26.08
N VAL A 232 19.90 7.54 26.77
CA VAL A 232 20.33 8.80 26.13
C VAL A 232 21.70 8.63 25.45
N SER A 233 22.63 7.91 26.09
CA SER A 233 23.97 7.64 25.54
C SER A 233 23.94 6.90 24.20
N ASP A 234 22.96 6.04 24.00
CA ASP A 234 22.83 5.23 22.79
C ASP A 234 22.25 6.03 21.59
N ILE A 235 21.59 7.16 21.89
CA ILE A 235 20.95 8.03 20.88
C ILE A 235 21.89 9.14 20.44
N MET A 236 22.72 9.61 21.36
CA MET A 236 23.72 10.65 21.05
C MET A 236 24.91 10.05 20.31
N PRO A 237 25.39 10.70 19.25
CA PRO A 237 26.58 10.26 18.52
C PRO A 237 27.86 10.46 19.36
#